data_c6470ba05e24fcd5ccddf02f68f5d0e7
#
_entry.id   c6470ba05e24fcd5ccddf02f68f5d0e7
#
_cell.length_a   1.000
_cell.length_b   1.000
_cell.length_c   1.000
_cell.angle_alpha   90.00
_cell.angle_beta   90.00
_cell.angle_gamma   90.00
#
_symmetry.space_group_name_H-M   'P 1'
#
loop_
_entity.id
_entity.type
_entity.pdbx_description
1 polymer ?
#
loop_
_entity_poly.entity_id
_entity_poly.type
_entity_poly.pdbx_seq_one_letter_code
_entity_poly.pdbx_strand_id
1 'polypeptide(L)'
;DSVMTIAITGPIDEDSLKDYCEGFKQRIQRLPGVSLVEIQGFSDRQLRLELDAEALRRLGLSAAVVAQSVRSQNLDVPLGMIESQEEDLLLRLVEQKQRPQDIEDIVIHGIAGRAEIRVRDIGRVVDGFADAEQQAWLDGKRAGIIQVNKTRSQDTTKIAEVVRDFVLKEQQRQP
;
A
#
# COMPACT_ATOMS: atom_id res chain seq x y z
N ASP A 1 -5.66 21.65 7.44
CA ASP A 1 -5.04 22.72 6.65
C ASP A 1 -3.60 22.33 6.31
N SER A 2 -3.21 22.54 5.04
CA SER A 2 -1.85 22.28 4.57
C SER A 2 -0.84 23.28 5.15
N VAL A 3 0.28 22.78 5.67
CA VAL A 3 1.39 23.59 6.21
C VAL A 3 2.53 23.66 5.21
N MET A 4 2.88 22.53 4.60
CA MET A 4 4.00 22.42 3.68
C MET A 4 3.76 21.30 2.68
N THR A 5 4.22 21.51 1.45
CA THR A 5 4.26 20.50 0.40
C THR A 5 5.71 20.28 0.00
N ILE A 6 6.15 19.03 -0.04
CA ILE A 6 7.50 18.61 -0.38
C ILE A 6 7.41 17.71 -1.60
N ALA A 7 8.13 18.04 -2.66
CA ALA A 7 8.26 17.18 -3.83
C ALA A 7 9.59 16.41 -3.76
N ILE A 8 9.54 15.12 -3.97
CA ILE A 8 10.69 14.22 -3.98
C ILE A 8 10.82 13.65 -5.39
N THR A 9 11.97 13.84 -6.02
CA THR A 9 12.31 13.29 -7.33
C THR A 9 13.68 12.63 -7.26
N GLY A 10 13.96 11.68 -8.13
CA GLY A 10 15.28 11.05 -8.20
C GLY A 10 15.45 10.23 -9.49
N PRO A 11 16.69 9.83 -9.79
CA PRO A 11 17.00 8.94 -10.93
C PRO A 11 16.79 7.47 -10.56
N ILE A 12 15.69 7.15 -9.89
CA ILE A 12 15.32 5.83 -9.42
C ILE A 12 13.98 5.42 -10.05
N ASP A 13 13.70 4.12 -10.06
CA ASP A 13 12.43 3.60 -10.55
C ASP A 13 11.25 3.99 -9.63
N GLU A 14 10.04 3.84 -10.14
CA GLU A 14 8.83 4.29 -9.46
C GLU A 14 8.62 3.60 -8.11
N ASP A 15 8.87 2.29 -8.02
CA ASP A 15 8.65 1.53 -6.79
C ASP A 15 9.66 1.94 -5.71
N SER A 16 10.92 2.13 -6.08
CA SER A 16 11.96 2.66 -5.19
C SER A 16 11.65 4.07 -4.73
N LEU A 17 11.10 4.93 -5.61
CA LEU A 17 10.69 6.28 -5.24
C LEU A 17 9.52 6.28 -4.25
N LYS A 18 8.54 5.39 -4.44
CA LYS A 18 7.41 5.20 -3.52
C LYS A 18 7.89 4.74 -2.15
N ASP A 19 8.73 3.70 -2.08
CA ASP A 19 9.28 3.19 -0.83
C ASP A 19 10.08 4.26 -0.09
N TYR A 20 10.84 5.07 -0.82
CA TYR A 20 11.55 6.22 -0.25
C TYR A 20 10.59 7.25 0.36
N CYS A 21 9.52 7.60 -0.37
CA CYS A 21 8.50 8.53 0.10
C CYS A 21 7.77 8.02 1.34
N GLU A 22 7.46 6.72 1.42
CA GLU A 22 6.87 6.11 2.62
C GLU A 22 7.81 6.18 3.82
N GLY A 23 9.08 5.85 3.65
CA GLY A 23 10.10 6.00 4.69
C GLY A 23 10.28 7.46 5.12
N PHE A 24 10.24 8.39 4.17
CA PHE A 24 10.34 9.82 4.43
C PHE A 24 9.13 10.34 5.22
N LYS A 25 7.92 9.97 4.83
CA LYS A 25 6.67 10.25 5.56
C LYS A 25 6.75 9.79 7.01
N GLN A 26 7.17 8.54 7.25
CA GLN A 26 7.31 8.00 8.60
C GLN A 26 8.30 8.80 9.46
N ARG A 27 9.40 9.29 8.87
CA ARG A 27 10.38 10.13 9.57
C ARG A 27 9.81 11.50 9.93
N ILE A 28 9.09 12.13 9.01
CA ILE A 28 8.41 13.41 9.26
C ILE A 28 7.33 13.26 10.34
N GLN A 29 6.55 12.19 10.32
CA GLN A 29 5.52 11.94 11.33
C GLN A 29 6.07 11.80 12.76
N ARG A 30 7.35 11.48 12.91
CA ARG A 30 8.02 11.41 14.24
C ARG A 30 8.51 12.76 14.74
N LEU A 31 8.45 13.81 13.93
CA LEU A 31 8.86 15.14 14.34
C LEU A 31 7.86 15.76 15.33
N PRO A 32 8.34 16.55 16.29
CA PRO A 32 7.48 17.19 17.29
C PRO A 32 6.44 18.08 16.62
N GLY A 33 5.18 17.90 16.98
CA GLY A 33 4.08 18.72 16.50
C GLY A 33 3.53 18.32 15.13
N VAL A 34 4.12 17.37 14.43
CA VAL A 34 3.60 16.85 13.16
C VAL A 34 2.65 15.69 13.45
N SER A 35 1.41 15.78 12.99
CA SER A 35 0.39 14.75 13.25
C SER A 35 -0.20 14.15 11.98
N LEU A 36 -0.27 14.90 10.90
CA LEU A 36 -0.91 14.45 9.67
C LEU A 36 0.01 14.66 8.46
N VAL A 37 0.46 13.57 7.85
CA VAL A 37 1.30 13.58 6.64
C VAL A 37 0.69 12.64 5.63
N GLU A 38 0.46 13.15 4.44
CA GLU A 38 -0.13 12.43 3.31
C GLU A 38 0.87 12.35 2.17
N ILE A 39 0.83 11.26 1.42
CA ILE A 39 1.57 11.10 0.16
C ILE A 39 0.59 11.24 -0.98
N GLN A 40 0.95 12.03 -1.97
CA GLN A 40 0.23 12.18 -3.23
C GLN A 40 1.17 11.87 -4.40
N GLY A 41 0.59 11.54 -5.55
CA GLY A 41 1.35 11.19 -6.75
C GLY A 41 1.71 9.71 -6.85
N PHE A 42 1.32 8.93 -5.86
CA PHE A 42 1.37 7.47 -5.88
C PHE A 42 0.06 6.90 -5.37
N SER A 43 -0.24 5.69 -5.81
CA SER A 43 -1.33 4.91 -5.27
C SER A 43 -0.96 4.32 -3.91
N ASP A 44 -1.97 4.01 -3.10
CA ASP A 44 -1.78 3.36 -1.81
C ASP A 44 -1.14 1.98 -1.97
N ARG A 45 -0.28 1.61 -1.00
CA ARG A 45 0.27 0.27 -0.94
C ARG A 45 -0.85 -0.73 -0.63
N GLN A 46 -0.90 -1.80 -1.40
CA GLN A 46 -1.90 -2.84 -1.26
C GLN A 46 -1.30 -4.22 -1.49
N LEU A 47 -1.84 -5.20 -0.80
CA LEU A 47 -1.58 -6.60 -1.12
C LEU A 47 -2.61 -7.06 -2.16
N ARG A 48 -2.15 -7.63 -3.26
CA ARG A 48 -2.99 -8.21 -4.31
C ARG A 48 -2.86 -9.72 -4.27
N LEU A 49 -3.98 -10.40 -4.10
CA LEU A 49 -4.04 -11.85 -4.26
C LEU A 49 -4.42 -12.16 -5.70
N GLU A 50 -3.45 -12.63 -6.46
CA GLU A 50 -3.61 -13.11 -7.83
C GLU A 50 -3.96 -14.58 -7.79
N LEU A 51 -5.18 -14.94 -8.22
CA LEU A 51 -5.70 -16.30 -8.18
C LEU A 51 -5.48 -17.00 -9.52
N ASP A 52 -4.99 -18.23 -9.46
CA ASP A 52 -4.87 -19.12 -10.62
C ASP A 52 -6.25 -19.72 -10.96
N ALA A 53 -6.83 -19.28 -12.08
CA ALA A 53 -8.13 -19.73 -12.53
C ALA A 53 -8.17 -21.24 -12.85
N GLU A 54 -7.06 -21.83 -13.30
CA GLU A 54 -6.97 -23.28 -13.56
C GLU A 54 -6.94 -24.07 -12.26
N ALA A 55 -6.17 -23.63 -11.28
CA ALA A 55 -6.15 -24.24 -9.94
C ALA A 55 -7.52 -24.18 -9.29
N LEU A 56 -8.22 -23.05 -9.37
CA LEU A 56 -9.59 -22.91 -8.86
C LEU A 56 -10.56 -23.90 -9.53
N ARG A 57 -10.54 -23.99 -10.86
CA ARG A 57 -11.37 -24.94 -11.61
C ARG A 57 -11.09 -26.39 -11.22
N ARG A 58 -9.80 -26.75 -11.16
CA ARG A 58 -9.35 -28.10 -10.77
C ARG A 58 -9.83 -28.51 -9.37
N LEU A 59 -9.84 -27.56 -8.45
CA LEU A 59 -10.22 -27.78 -7.06
C LEU A 59 -11.72 -27.56 -6.80
N GLY A 60 -12.47 -27.08 -7.79
CA GLY A 60 -13.91 -26.77 -7.66
C GLY A 60 -14.18 -25.57 -6.73
N LEU A 61 -13.23 -24.65 -6.64
CA LEU A 61 -13.33 -23.44 -5.84
C LEU A 61 -13.75 -22.24 -6.70
N SER A 62 -14.49 -21.31 -6.10
CA SER A 62 -14.76 -20.00 -6.70
C SER A 62 -13.99 -18.91 -5.99
N ALA A 63 -13.70 -17.80 -6.67
CA ALA A 63 -13.08 -16.64 -6.06
C ALA A 63 -13.88 -16.10 -4.85
N ALA A 64 -15.20 -16.22 -4.89
CA ALA A 64 -16.07 -15.83 -3.79
C ALA A 64 -15.82 -16.67 -2.52
N VAL A 65 -15.60 -17.97 -2.65
CA VAL A 65 -15.26 -18.87 -1.54
C VAL A 65 -13.88 -18.50 -0.96
N VAL A 66 -12.90 -18.22 -1.83
CA VAL A 66 -11.57 -17.77 -1.40
C VAL A 66 -11.68 -16.45 -0.65
N ALA A 67 -12.37 -15.46 -1.21
CA ALA A 67 -12.59 -14.16 -0.57
C ALA A 67 -13.25 -14.30 0.80
N GLN A 68 -14.28 -15.16 0.91
CA GLN A 68 -14.97 -15.41 2.17
C GLN A 68 -14.06 -16.08 3.21
N SER A 69 -13.20 -17.00 2.79
CA SER A 69 -12.25 -17.68 3.68
C SER A 69 -11.19 -16.71 4.19
N VAL A 70 -10.68 -15.84 3.32
CA VAL A 70 -9.73 -14.78 3.72
C VAL A 70 -10.40 -13.81 4.70
N ARG A 71 -11.64 -13.37 4.43
CA ARG A 71 -12.39 -12.49 5.34
C ARG A 71 -12.60 -13.11 6.73
N SER A 72 -12.97 -14.38 6.78
CA SER A 72 -13.31 -15.04 8.05
C SER A 72 -12.12 -15.22 8.98
N GLN A 73 -10.91 -15.27 8.43
CA GLN A 73 -9.67 -15.46 9.19
C GLN A 73 -8.90 -14.15 9.45
N ASN A 74 -9.24 -13.08 8.70
CA ASN A 74 -8.69 -11.75 8.84
C ASN A 74 -9.81 -10.75 9.09
N LEU A 75 -10.19 -10.56 10.35
CA LEU A 75 -11.32 -9.73 10.77
C LEU A 75 -11.16 -8.24 10.46
N ASP A 76 -9.95 -7.75 10.18
CA ASP A 76 -9.64 -6.33 9.99
C ASP A 76 -9.27 -5.94 8.54
N VAL A 77 -9.49 -6.81 7.57
CA VAL A 77 -9.15 -6.50 6.18
C VAL A 77 -10.39 -6.07 5.40
N PRO A 78 -10.54 -4.79 5.07
CA PRO A 78 -11.54 -4.36 4.10
C PRO A 78 -11.13 -4.89 2.73
N LEU A 79 -11.82 -5.94 2.28
CA LEU A 79 -11.64 -6.47 0.94
C LEU A 79 -12.26 -5.52 -0.07
N GLY A 80 -11.42 -4.84 -0.85
CA GLY A 80 -11.81 -4.14 -2.04
C GLY A 80 -12.23 -5.11 -3.17
N MET A 81 -12.73 -4.56 -4.26
CA MET A 81 -13.38 -5.25 -5.37
C MET A 81 -12.63 -6.48 -5.92
N ILE A 82 -13.40 -7.47 -6.35
CA ILE A 82 -12.95 -8.56 -7.23
C ILE A 82 -12.93 -7.99 -8.65
N GLU A 83 -11.77 -7.78 -9.22
CA GLU A 83 -11.61 -7.45 -10.63
C GLU A 83 -11.33 -8.75 -11.40
N SER A 84 -12.14 -9.03 -12.41
CA SER A 84 -11.92 -10.10 -13.36
C SER A 84 -11.51 -9.48 -14.69
N GLN A 85 -10.26 -9.66 -15.08
CA GLN A 85 -9.89 -9.61 -16.49
C GLN A 85 -9.79 -11.07 -16.96
N GLU A 86 -10.53 -11.44 -17.91
CA GLU A 86 -10.92 -12.74 -18.51
C GLU A 86 -10.22 -14.05 -18.06
N GLU A 87 -9.07 -14.01 -17.36
CA GLU A 87 -8.38 -15.18 -16.78
C GLU A 87 -7.77 -14.95 -15.39
N ASP A 88 -7.56 -13.68 -14.94
CA ASP A 88 -6.98 -13.38 -13.63
C ASP A 88 -8.02 -12.79 -12.68
N LEU A 89 -8.23 -13.46 -11.56
CA LEU A 89 -9.10 -12.99 -10.48
C LEU A 89 -8.24 -12.26 -9.44
N LEU A 90 -8.43 -10.96 -9.34
CA LEU A 90 -7.69 -10.10 -8.41
C LEU A 90 -8.51 -9.80 -7.17
N LEU A 91 -7.95 -10.10 -6.01
CA LEU A 91 -8.50 -9.70 -4.72
C LEU A 91 -7.61 -8.63 -4.10
N ARG A 92 -8.12 -7.42 -3.90
CA ARG A 92 -7.39 -6.33 -3.26
C ARG A 92 -7.55 -6.36 -1.75
N LEU A 93 -6.46 -6.33 -1.03
CA LEU A 93 -6.39 -6.30 0.43
C LEU A 93 -5.84 -4.93 0.83
N VAL A 94 -6.65 -4.11 1.49
CA VAL A 94 -6.26 -2.77 1.93
C VAL A 94 -5.97 -2.84 3.42
N GLU A 95 -4.72 -3.15 3.82
CA GLU A 95 -4.13 -2.68 5.10
C GLU A 95 -2.65 -3.05 5.27
N GLN A 96 -1.92 -2.17 5.99
CA GLN A 96 -0.46 -2.08 6.05
C GLN A 96 0.21 -3.00 7.09
N LYS A 97 -0.48 -3.91 7.75
CA LYS A 97 0.06 -4.66 8.89
C LYS A 97 0.37 -6.14 8.65
N GLN A 98 -0.01 -6.66 7.51
CA GLN A 98 0.16 -8.09 7.23
C GLN A 98 1.28 -8.33 6.23
N ARG A 99 2.00 -9.44 6.43
CA ARG A 99 3.00 -9.89 5.47
C ARG A 99 2.32 -10.74 4.40
N PRO A 100 2.80 -10.72 3.15
CA PRO A 100 2.28 -11.59 2.10
C PRO A 100 2.14 -13.05 2.53
N GLN A 101 3.13 -13.57 3.27
CA GLN A 101 3.17 -14.96 3.75
C GLN A 101 2.02 -15.28 4.71
N ASP A 102 1.60 -14.34 5.55
CA ASP A 102 0.50 -14.55 6.50
C ASP A 102 -0.82 -14.80 5.75
N ILE A 103 -0.99 -14.18 4.59
CA ILE A 103 -2.16 -14.36 3.72
C ILE A 103 -2.04 -15.66 2.90
N GLU A 104 -0.85 -15.97 2.40
CA GLU A 104 -0.59 -17.20 1.65
C GLU A 104 -0.81 -18.46 2.48
N ASP A 105 -0.62 -18.39 3.79
CA ASP A 105 -0.83 -19.49 4.72
C ASP A 105 -2.30 -19.67 5.16
N ILE A 106 -3.19 -18.76 4.79
CA ILE A 106 -4.64 -18.89 5.10
C ILE A 106 -5.21 -20.16 4.50
N VAL A 107 -5.94 -20.91 5.35
CA VAL A 107 -6.65 -22.12 4.93
C VAL A 107 -7.99 -21.77 4.29
N ILE A 108 -8.22 -22.31 3.11
CA ILE A 108 -9.49 -22.14 2.40
C ILE A 108 -10.47 -23.21 2.89
N HIS A 109 -11.53 -22.77 3.57
CA HIS A 109 -12.59 -23.64 4.01
C HIS A 109 -13.58 -23.89 2.86
N GLY A 110 -13.64 -25.11 2.36
CA GLY A 110 -14.56 -25.32 1.24
C GLY A 110 -14.98 -26.76 0.94
N ILE A 111 -14.26 -27.79 1.36
CA ILE A 111 -14.64 -29.15 0.97
C ILE A 111 -14.36 -30.13 2.12
N ALA A 112 -15.42 -30.59 2.76
CA ALA A 112 -15.34 -31.66 3.76
C ALA A 112 -14.72 -32.93 3.15
N GLY A 113 -13.65 -33.44 3.75
CA GLY A 113 -12.98 -34.69 3.36
C GLY A 113 -11.82 -34.56 2.36
N ARG A 114 -11.38 -33.36 1.97
CA ARG A 114 -10.15 -33.12 1.19
C ARG A 114 -9.01 -32.60 2.07
N ALA A 115 -7.78 -32.75 1.55
CA ALA A 115 -6.59 -32.13 2.15
C ALA A 115 -6.80 -30.61 2.31
N GLU A 116 -6.17 -30.05 3.33
CA GLU A 116 -6.17 -28.62 3.62
C GLU A 116 -5.59 -27.86 2.42
N ILE A 117 -6.37 -26.94 1.85
CA ILE A 117 -5.97 -26.10 0.72
C ILE A 117 -5.63 -24.73 1.29
N ARG A 118 -4.47 -24.18 0.95
CA ARG A 118 -4.04 -22.84 1.35
C ARG A 118 -4.09 -21.87 0.18
N VAL A 119 -4.08 -20.58 0.48
CA VAL A 119 -4.07 -19.54 -0.54
C VAL A 119 -2.92 -19.73 -1.52
N ARG A 120 -1.72 -20.10 -1.04
CA ARG A 120 -0.53 -20.38 -1.88
C ARG A 120 -0.70 -21.54 -2.88
N ASP A 121 -1.67 -22.42 -2.65
CA ASP A 121 -1.94 -23.56 -3.55
C ASP A 121 -2.83 -23.15 -4.73
N ILE A 122 -3.46 -21.98 -4.67
CA ILE A 122 -4.43 -21.45 -5.64
C ILE A 122 -4.10 -20.06 -6.14
N GLY A 123 -2.98 -19.46 -5.70
CA GLY A 123 -2.59 -18.12 -6.10
C GLY A 123 -1.33 -17.66 -5.40
N ARG A 124 -1.00 -16.39 -5.61
CA ARG A 124 0.15 -15.73 -4.96
C ARG A 124 -0.26 -14.36 -4.44
N VAL A 125 0.39 -13.89 -3.40
CA VAL A 125 0.21 -12.55 -2.85
C VAL A 125 1.31 -11.64 -3.36
N VAL A 126 0.93 -10.58 -4.06
CA VAL A 126 1.85 -9.56 -4.58
C VAL A 126 1.69 -8.31 -3.72
N ASP A 127 2.79 -7.91 -3.10
CA ASP A 127 2.89 -6.63 -2.39
C ASP A 127 3.26 -5.55 -3.43
N GLY A 128 2.41 -4.57 -3.58
CA GLY A 128 2.59 -3.56 -4.60
C GLY A 128 1.70 -2.34 -4.35
N PHE A 129 1.55 -1.53 -5.37
CA PHE A 129 0.74 -0.32 -5.28
C PHE A 129 -0.48 -0.46 -6.17
N ALA A 130 -1.58 0.17 -5.80
CA ALA A 130 -2.76 0.28 -6.66
C ALA A 130 -2.37 0.95 -7.99
N ASP A 131 -3.02 0.58 -9.09
CA ASP A 131 -2.76 1.23 -10.37
C ASP A 131 -2.97 2.73 -10.23
N ALA A 132 -1.96 3.51 -10.61
CA ALA A 132 -1.90 4.93 -10.31
C ALA A 132 -2.90 5.72 -11.14
N GLU A 133 -3.99 6.14 -10.54
CA GLU A 133 -4.86 7.16 -11.11
C GLU A 133 -4.25 8.57 -10.96
N GLN A 134 -3.35 8.77 -10.00
CA GLN A 134 -2.71 10.06 -9.72
C GLN A 134 -1.20 9.98 -9.88
N GLN A 135 -0.69 10.57 -10.94
CA GLN A 135 0.75 10.68 -11.17
C GLN A 135 1.19 12.12 -10.98
N ALA A 136 2.24 12.34 -10.17
CA ALA A 136 2.87 13.64 -10.03
C ALA A 136 4.17 13.69 -10.83
N TRP A 137 4.42 14.84 -11.46
CA TRP A 137 5.62 15.11 -12.23
C TRP A 137 6.18 16.48 -11.84
N LEU A 138 7.49 16.55 -11.66
CA LEU A 138 8.21 17.80 -11.43
C LEU A 138 9.39 17.86 -12.42
N ASP A 139 9.45 18.90 -13.21
CA ASP A 139 10.50 19.12 -14.23
C ASP A 139 10.69 17.91 -15.16
N GLY A 140 9.59 17.27 -15.57
CA GLY A 140 9.60 16.10 -16.45
C GLY A 140 10.07 14.79 -15.80
N LYS A 141 10.28 14.78 -14.49
CA LYS A 141 10.62 13.58 -13.70
C LYS A 141 9.45 13.15 -12.84
N ARG A 142 9.32 11.86 -12.61
CA ARG A 142 8.36 11.32 -11.66
C ARG A 142 8.62 11.90 -10.26
N ALA A 143 7.58 12.29 -9.57
CA ALA A 143 7.67 12.91 -8.26
C ALA A 143 6.70 12.25 -7.27
N GLY A 144 7.14 12.09 -6.03
CA GLY A 144 6.29 11.88 -4.88
C GLY A 144 6.02 13.21 -4.18
N ILE A 145 4.77 13.50 -3.88
CA ILE A 145 4.38 14.71 -3.17
C ILE A 145 4.02 14.35 -1.74
N ILE A 146 4.74 14.92 -0.80
CA ILE A 146 4.45 14.78 0.64
C ILE A 146 3.79 16.06 1.13
N GLN A 147 2.57 15.93 1.60
CA GLN A 147 1.79 17.02 2.15
C GLN A 147 1.73 16.92 3.67
N VAL A 148 2.28 17.92 4.35
CA VAL A 148 2.22 18.05 5.81
C VAL A 148 1.03 18.91 6.16
N ASN A 149 0.08 18.34 6.89
CA ASN A 149 -1.14 19.00 7.32
C ASN A 149 -1.14 19.20 8.84
N LYS A 150 -1.90 20.22 9.30
CA LYS A 150 -2.09 20.47 10.73
C LYS A 150 -3.53 20.27 11.16
N THR A 151 -3.72 20.02 12.43
CA THR A 151 -5.02 20.14 13.10
C THR A 151 -5.30 21.60 13.48
N ARG A 152 -6.54 21.92 13.85
CA ARG A 152 -6.94 23.30 14.17
C ARG A 152 -6.19 23.90 15.36
N SER A 153 -5.69 23.07 16.26
CA SER A 153 -5.01 23.50 17.50
C SER A 153 -3.50 23.64 17.38
N GLN A 154 -2.92 23.33 16.21
CA GLN A 154 -1.46 23.31 16.01
C GLN A 154 -0.93 24.61 15.41
N ASP A 155 0.29 24.99 15.82
CA ASP A 155 0.98 26.17 15.34
C ASP A 155 1.68 25.87 13.99
N THR A 156 1.19 26.54 12.94
CA THR A 156 1.71 26.38 11.57
C THR A 156 3.21 26.71 11.46
N THR A 157 3.65 27.79 12.12
CA THR A 157 5.01 28.31 12.01
C THR A 157 6.01 27.32 12.60
N LYS A 158 5.71 26.78 13.79
CA LYS A 158 6.57 25.80 14.45
C LYS A 158 6.70 24.51 13.66
N ILE A 159 5.59 24.00 13.11
CA ILE A 159 5.61 22.81 12.27
C ILE A 159 6.44 23.07 11.01
N ALA A 160 6.25 24.20 10.36
CA ALA A 160 6.97 24.54 9.14
C ALA A 160 8.49 24.65 9.38
N GLU A 161 8.91 25.23 10.49
CA GLU A 161 10.34 25.32 10.87
C GLU A 161 10.95 23.94 11.09
N VAL A 162 10.32 23.11 11.90
CA VAL A 162 10.81 21.75 12.22
C VAL A 162 10.91 20.88 10.97
N VAL A 163 9.89 20.93 10.11
CA VAL A 163 9.89 20.17 8.86
C VAL A 163 10.94 20.70 7.88
N ARG A 164 11.10 22.02 7.76
CA ARG A 164 12.11 22.64 6.90
C ARG A 164 13.53 22.24 7.30
N ASP A 165 13.83 22.31 8.59
CA ASP A 165 15.14 21.91 9.12
C ASP A 165 15.45 20.43 8.85
N PHE A 166 14.42 19.57 8.96
CA PHE A 166 14.54 18.16 8.63
C PHE A 166 14.84 17.96 7.14
N VAL A 167 14.08 18.62 6.25
CA VAL A 167 14.27 18.52 4.79
C VAL A 167 15.67 18.99 4.38
N LEU A 168 16.14 20.10 4.91
CA LEU A 168 17.49 20.60 4.62
C LEU A 168 18.58 19.60 5.03
N LYS A 169 18.44 18.96 6.18
CA LYS A 169 19.38 17.91 6.63
C LYS A 169 19.35 16.66 5.73
N GLU A 170 18.19 16.28 5.27
CA GLU A 170 18.06 15.14 4.35
C GLU A 170 18.64 15.45 2.96
N GLN A 171 18.43 16.66 2.44
CA GLN A 171 19.05 17.10 1.18
C GLN A 171 20.59 17.09 1.21
N GLN A 172 21.20 17.37 2.37
CA GLN A 172 22.65 17.30 2.54
C GLN A 172 23.19 15.87 2.59
N ARG A 173 22.34 14.89 2.95
CA ARG A 173 22.71 13.47 3.05
C ARG A 173 22.56 12.72 1.73
N GLN A 174 21.73 13.22 0.86
CA GLN A 174 21.43 12.62 -0.44
C GLN A 174 21.42 13.73 -1.50
N PRO A 175 22.56 13.98 -2.15
CA PRO A 175 22.70 14.97 -3.20
C PRO A 175 21.93 14.56 -4.47
#